data_aa9cbf8c5924d0074c1a2343cad7406d
#
_entry.id   aa9cbf8c5924d0074c1a2343cad7406d
#
_cell.length_a   1.000
_cell.length_b   1.000
_cell.length_c   1.000
_cell.angle_alpha   90.00
_cell.angle_beta   90.00
_cell.angle_gamma   90.00
#
_symmetry.space_group_name_H-M   'P 1'
#
loop_
_entity.id
_entity.type
_entity.pdbx_description
1 polymer ?
#
loop_
_entity_poly.entity_id
_entity_poly.type
_entity_poly.pdbx_seq_one_letter_code
_entity_poly.pdbx_strand_id
1 'polypeptide(L)'
;MKASSLQEPIIKYRTMNGILSEKSKSLAFTGHRTVPVERQNEIRARLVEAVSVACKSGITCFYSGMAMGFDLMAAETVLSLKGRYPDIRLIAIVPFRRQSCRWPFMEIERYQNIISRADRVIVLSEHYFKGCLLRRNDFMLEHSCGVIACYDGKPYGGTFYTCRRAVKKGLDIVNLY
;
A
#
# COMPACT_ATOMS: atom_id res chain seq x y z
N MET A 1 -6.04 29.10 -19.90
CA MET A 1 -5.86 28.20 -18.72
C MET A 1 -6.67 26.94 -18.98
N LYS A 2 -6.01 25.83 -19.35
CA LYS A 2 -6.69 24.53 -19.55
C LYS A 2 -6.78 23.85 -18.20
N ALA A 3 -7.98 23.61 -17.72
CA ALA A 3 -8.26 22.77 -16.57
C ALA A 3 -7.69 21.38 -16.84
N SER A 4 -6.76 20.92 -16.00
CA SER A 4 -6.31 19.54 -16.01
C SER A 4 -7.49 18.67 -15.58
N SER A 5 -8.10 17.98 -16.53
CA SER A 5 -9.08 16.95 -16.23
C SER A 5 -8.42 15.92 -15.32
N LEU A 6 -8.88 15.85 -14.09
CA LEU A 6 -8.58 14.76 -13.18
C LEU A 6 -9.12 13.48 -13.84
N GLN A 7 -8.24 12.72 -14.49
CA GLN A 7 -8.63 11.44 -15.05
C GLN A 7 -9.07 10.53 -13.91
N GLU A 8 -10.28 10.00 -14.03
CA GLU A 8 -10.80 9.02 -13.10
C GLU A 8 -9.91 7.76 -13.06
N PRO A 9 -9.80 7.08 -11.91
CA PRO A 9 -8.98 5.87 -11.79
C PRO A 9 -9.52 4.80 -12.74
N ILE A 10 -8.61 4.20 -13.54
CA ILE A 10 -8.95 3.09 -14.44
C ILE A 10 -9.13 1.84 -13.59
N ILE A 11 -10.37 1.50 -13.31
CA ILE A 11 -10.74 0.31 -12.55
C ILE A 11 -10.87 -0.86 -13.52
N LYS A 12 -9.92 -1.79 -13.49
CA LYS A 12 -10.13 -3.11 -14.09
C LYS A 12 -11.00 -3.93 -13.14
N TYR A 13 -12.23 -4.21 -13.60
CA TYR A 13 -13.24 -5.14 -13.08
C TYR A 13 -14.26 -4.68 -12.02
N ARG A 14 -15.51 -4.73 -12.49
CA ARG A 14 -16.83 -4.75 -11.81
C ARG A 14 -17.28 -3.54 -11.02
N THR A 15 -18.41 -3.01 -11.49
CA THR A 15 -19.41 -2.12 -10.85
C THR A 15 -19.07 -1.47 -9.50
N MET A 16 -19.15 -0.15 -9.48
CA MET A 16 -18.75 0.75 -8.38
C MET A 16 -19.37 0.46 -7.00
N ASN A 17 -20.44 -0.29 -6.90
CA ASN A 17 -21.21 -0.50 -5.66
C ASN A 17 -20.73 -1.66 -4.76
N GLY A 18 -19.55 -2.23 -5.01
CA GLY A 18 -18.97 -3.31 -4.16
C GLY A 18 -17.46 -3.20 -4.04
N ILE A 19 -16.89 -2.05 -4.34
CA ILE A 19 -15.49 -1.93 -4.76
C ILE A 19 -14.54 -1.57 -3.63
N LEU A 20 -14.95 -0.76 -2.69
CA LEU A 20 -14.12 -0.37 -1.56
C LEU A 20 -14.62 -1.14 -0.35
N SER A 21 -13.71 -1.91 0.25
CA SER A 21 -14.01 -2.46 1.56
C SER A 21 -14.37 -1.31 2.47
N GLU A 22 -15.21 -1.58 3.42
CA GLU A 22 -15.58 -0.63 4.44
C GLU A 22 -14.31 -0.01 5.03
N LYS A 23 -14.19 1.31 5.01
CA LYS A 23 -13.01 2.04 5.47
C LYS A 23 -12.59 1.61 6.87
N SER A 24 -13.56 1.35 7.75
CA SER A 24 -13.36 0.87 9.11
C SER A 24 -12.68 -0.50 9.23
N LYS A 25 -12.63 -1.27 8.13
CA LYS A 25 -11.99 -2.60 8.06
C LYS A 25 -10.74 -2.61 7.19
N SER A 26 -10.16 -1.45 6.93
CA SER A 26 -9.06 -1.30 6.00
C SER A 26 -7.85 -0.60 6.61
N LEU A 27 -6.64 -1.10 6.33
CA LEU A 27 -5.38 -0.46 6.68
C LEU A 27 -4.54 -0.18 5.43
N ALA A 28 -3.76 0.89 5.48
CA ALA A 28 -2.76 1.22 4.46
C ALA A 28 -1.36 0.91 4.94
N PHE A 29 -0.48 0.53 4.01
CA PHE A 29 0.95 0.42 4.27
C PHE A 29 1.70 1.65 3.76
N THR A 30 2.77 2.03 4.48
CA THR A 30 3.74 3.02 4.00
C THR A 30 5.11 2.75 4.60
N GLY A 31 6.16 2.89 3.82
CA GLY A 31 7.52 2.70 4.32
C GLY A 31 8.57 3.07 3.30
N HIS A 32 9.83 2.93 3.71
CA HIS A 32 10.97 3.28 2.87
C HIS A 32 11.15 2.28 1.72
N ARG A 33 11.61 2.78 0.58
CA ARG A 33 11.96 1.97 -0.60
C ARG A 33 13.14 1.04 -0.36
N THR A 34 13.99 1.38 0.59
CA THR A 34 15.12 0.56 1.02
C THR A 34 14.94 0.20 2.47
N VAL A 35 14.81 -1.09 2.75
CA VAL A 35 14.83 -1.64 4.11
C VAL A 35 16.23 -2.21 4.31
N PRO A 36 16.99 -1.76 5.32
CA PRO A 36 18.32 -2.29 5.59
C PRO A 36 18.31 -3.82 5.72
N VAL A 37 19.28 -4.49 5.07
CA VAL A 37 19.30 -5.97 4.98
C VAL A 37 19.29 -6.60 6.38
N GLU A 38 20.07 -6.04 7.31
CA GLU A 38 20.19 -6.46 8.69
C GLU A 38 18.87 -6.35 9.47
N ARG A 39 17.94 -5.49 9.04
CA ARG A 39 16.65 -5.29 9.68
C ARG A 39 15.49 -5.99 8.99
N GLN A 40 15.69 -6.54 7.80
CA GLN A 40 14.59 -7.12 7.02
C GLN A 40 13.86 -8.23 7.76
N ASN A 41 14.58 -9.14 8.42
CA ASN A 41 13.97 -10.25 9.17
C ASN A 41 13.16 -9.74 10.37
N GLU A 42 13.68 -8.76 11.10
CA GLU A 42 12.98 -8.14 12.22
C GLU A 42 11.70 -7.46 11.74
N ILE A 43 11.79 -6.64 10.69
CA ILE A 43 10.63 -5.92 10.14
C ILE A 43 9.60 -6.89 9.57
N ARG A 44 10.00 -7.99 8.91
CA ARG A 44 9.07 -9.03 8.46
C ARG A 44 8.33 -9.67 9.64
N ALA A 45 9.02 -10.00 10.71
CA ALA A 45 8.39 -10.58 11.90
C ALA A 45 7.37 -9.61 12.51
N ARG A 46 7.73 -8.33 12.66
CA ARG A 46 6.82 -7.29 13.15
C ARG A 46 5.63 -7.06 12.20
N LEU A 47 5.82 -7.15 10.89
CA LEU A 47 4.74 -7.09 9.91
C LEU A 47 3.75 -8.24 10.08
N VAL A 48 4.24 -9.48 10.20
CA VAL A 48 3.39 -10.66 10.42
C VAL A 48 2.57 -10.49 11.70
N GLU A 49 3.18 -10.00 12.78
CA GLU A 49 2.49 -9.72 14.03
C GLU A 49 1.43 -8.61 13.87
N ALA A 50 1.80 -7.46 13.32
CA ALA A 50 0.90 -6.31 13.14
C ALA A 50 -0.31 -6.67 12.25
N VAL A 51 -0.09 -7.36 11.13
CA VAL A 51 -1.17 -7.83 10.25
C VAL A 51 -2.04 -8.85 10.98
N SER A 52 -1.45 -9.79 11.74
CA SER A 52 -2.22 -10.79 12.49
C SER A 52 -3.08 -10.15 13.58
N VAL A 53 -2.57 -9.16 14.31
CA VAL A 53 -3.33 -8.39 15.30
C VAL A 53 -4.47 -7.64 14.62
N ALA A 54 -4.21 -6.98 13.49
CA ALA A 54 -5.22 -6.29 12.71
C ALA A 54 -6.34 -7.24 12.25
N CYS A 55 -5.99 -8.43 11.74
CA CYS A 55 -6.97 -9.44 11.32
C CYS A 55 -7.86 -9.88 12.49
N LYS A 56 -7.28 -10.11 13.67
CA LYS A 56 -8.02 -10.47 14.89
C LYS A 56 -8.96 -9.34 15.35
N SER A 57 -8.62 -8.09 15.04
CA SER A 57 -9.44 -6.91 15.33
C SER A 57 -10.49 -6.60 14.24
N GLY A 58 -10.66 -7.50 13.26
CA GLY A 58 -11.70 -7.37 12.21
C GLY A 58 -11.25 -6.62 10.95
N ILE A 59 -9.97 -6.30 10.81
CA ILE A 59 -9.44 -5.77 9.55
C ILE A 59 -9.39 -6.89 8.51
N THR A 60 -9.97 -6.61 7.36
CA THR A 60 -10.06 -7.56 6.24
C THR A 60 -9.43 -7.03 4.95
N CYS A 61 -9.00 -5.78 4.92
CA CYS A 61 -8.50 -5.17 3.70
C CYS A 61 -7.20 -4.41 3.94
N PHE A 62 -6.21 -4.67 3.09
CA PHE A 62 -4.89 -4.07 3.19
C PHE A 62 -4.50 -3.41 1.87
N TYR A 63 -4.24 -2.11 1.92
CA TYR A 63 -3.83 -1.30 0.78
C TYR A 63 -2.30 -1.19 0.71
N SER A 64 -1.70 -1.68 -0.36
CA SER A 64 -0.27 -1.49 -0.65
C SER A 64 -0.08 -0.56 -1.83
N GLY A 65 0.82 0.41 -1.68
CA GLY A 65 1.23 1.32 -2.75
C GLY A 65 2.16 0.68 -3.77
N MET A 66 2.55 -0.57 -3.53
CA MET A 66 3.35 -1.35 -4.46
C MET A 66 4.69 -0.70 -4.86
N ALA A 67 5.26 0.14 -3.99
CA ALA A 67 6.63 0.63 -4.15
C ALA A 67 7.64 -0.44 -3.73
N MET A 68 8.86 -0.40 -4.28
CA MET A 68 9.95 -1.25 -3.80
C MET A 68 10.14 -1.12 -2.28
N GLY A 69 10.76 -2.11 -1.68
CA GLY A 69 11.10 -2.15 -0.27
C GLY A 69 9.90 -2.54 0.61
N PHE A 70 9.51 -1.67 1.53
CA PHE A 70 8.52 -2.01 2.55
C PHE A 70 7.14 -2.35 1.97
N ASP A 71 6.65 -1.63 0.96
CA ASP A 71 5.33 -1.87 0.39
C ASP A 71 5.20 -3.27 -0.22
N LEU A 72 6.24 -3.74 -0.95
CA LEU A 72 6.26 -5.11 -1.49
C LEU A 72 6.37 -6.14 -0.36
N MET A 73 7.20 -5.88 0.66
CA MET A 73 7.33 -6.76 1.83
C MET A 73 5.99 -6.90 2.57
N ALA A 74 5.26 -5.82 2.75
CA ALA A 74 3.95 -5.81 3.38
C ALA A 74 2.91 -6.57 2.54
N ALA A 75 2.91 -6.36 1.23
CA ALA A 75 2.04 -7.08 0.30
C ALA A 75 2.28 -8.60 0.34
N GLU A 76 3.54 -9.02 0.30
CA GLU A 76 3.92 -10.45 0.45
C GLU A 76 3.46 -11.02 1.78
N THR A 77 3.57 -10.26 2.86
CA THR A 77 3.10 -10.68 4.19
C THR A 77 1.60 -10.93 4.20
N VAL A 78 0.80 -10.02 3.63
CA VAL A 78 -0.66 -10.23 3.51
C VAL A 78 -0.95 -11.49 2.71
N LEU A 79 -0.30 -11.68 1.56
CA LEU A 79 -0.51 -12.87 0.72
C LEU A 79 -0.13 -14.18 1.44
N SER A 80 0.94 -14.16 2.24
CA SER A 80 1.38 -15.35 3.02
C SER A 80 0.40 -15.72 4.14
N LEU A 81 -0.30 -14.73 4.68
CA LEU A 81 -1.25 -14.92 5.78
C LEU A 81 -2.65 -15.34 5.34
N LYS A 82 -2.96 -15.36 4.04
CA LYS A 82 -4.28 -15.77 3.53
C LYS A 82 -4.68 -17.18 3.92
N GLY A 83 -3.74 -18.11 4.02
CA GLY A 83 -4.02 -19.47 4.50
C GLY A 83 -4.53 -19.50 5.94
N ARG A 84 -4.08 -18.57 6.79
CA ARG A 84 -4.51 -18.44 8.18
C ARG A 84 -5.72 -17.53 8.36
N TYR A 85 -5.86 -16.52 7.51
CA TYR A 85 -6.94 -15.53 7.51
C TYR A 85 -7.55 -15.46 6.10
N PRO A 86 -8.47 -16.38 5.75
CA PRO A 86 -8.94 -16.51 4.35
C PRO A 86 -9.72 -15.29 3.84
N ASP A 87 -10.30 -14.51 4.73
CA ASP A 87 -11.11 -13.34 4.37
C ASP A 87 -10.30 -12.07 4.09
N ILE A 88 -8.98 -12.08 4.34
CA ILE A 88 -8.18 -10.89 4.09
C ILE A 88 -7.92 -10.69 2.61
N ARG A 89 -7.86 -9.42 2.22
CA ARG A 89 -7.65 -8.98 0.84
C ARG A 89 -6.49 -8.03 0.73
N LEU A 90 -5.66 -8.24 -0.29
CA LEU A 90 -4.62 -7.32 -0.71
C LEU A 90 -5.15 -6.48 -1.87
N ILE A 91 -5.18 -5.17 -1.68
CA ILE A 91 -5.51 -4.20 -2.72
C ILE A 91 -4.23 -3.46 -3.14
N ALA A 92 -3.79 -3.71 -4.36
CA ALA A 92 -2.63 -3.06 -4.94
C ALA A 92 -3.03 -1.72 -5.55
N ILE A 93 -2.50 -0.61 -5.04
CA ILE A 93 -2.75 0.73 -5.57
C ILE A 93 -1.53 1.18 -6.37
N VAL A 94 -1.66 1.18 -7.67
CA VAL A 94 -0.58 1.49 -8.61
C VAL A 94 -0.72 2.96 -9.05
N PRO A 95 0.28 3.81 -8.79
CA PRO A 95 0.19 5.24 -9.12
C PRO A 95 0.08 5.51 -10.62
N PHE A 96 0.80 4.73 -11.43
CA PHE A 96 0.73 4.76 -12.90
C PHE A 96 1.14 3.40 -13.49
N ARG A 97 0.60 3.07 -14.66
CA ARG A 97 0.65 1.71 -15.25
C ARG A 97 2.07 1.10 -15.34
N ARG A 98 3.08 1.88 -15.61
CA ARG A 98 4.45 1.41 -15.83
C ARG A 98 5.41 1.76 -14.68
N GLN A 99 4.92 1.81 -13.44
CA GLN A 99 5.75 2.24 -12.30
C GLN A 99 7.02 1.38 -12.10
N SER A 100 6.97 0.09 -12.42
CA SER A 100 8.09 -0.84 -12.21
C SER A 100 9.04 -0.95 -13.40
N CYS A 101 8.77 -0.30 -14.53
CA CYS A 101 9.50 -0.54 -15.80
C CYS A 101 11.00 -0.23 -15.75
N ARG A 102 11.47 0.55 -14.77
CA ARG A 102 12.88 0.92 -14.58
C ARG A 102 13.50 0.30 -13.32
N TRP A 103 12.83 -0.66 -12.71
CA TRP A 103 13.35 -1.32 -11.51
C TRP A 103 14.34 -2.43 -11.89
N PRO A 104 15.17 -2.89 -10.93
CA PRO A 104 15.97 -4.09 -11.13
C PRO A 104 15.08 -5.30 -11.47
N PHE A 105 15.60 -6.19 -12.32
CA PHE A 105 14.84 -7.35 -12.82
C PHE A 105 14.16 -8.17 -11.71
N MET A 106 14.87 -8.49 -10.65
CA MET A 106 14.34 -9.24 -9.51
C MET A 106 13.17 -8.52 -8.83
N GLU A 107 13.20 -7.19 -8.72
CA GLU A 107 12.12 -6.41 -8.16
C GLU A 107 10.91 -6.31 -9.11
N ILE A 108 11.14 -6.33 -10.43
CA ILE A 108 10.05 -6.43 -11.42
C ILE A 108 9.33 -7.78 -11.29
N GLU A 109 10.06 -8.89 -11.23
CA GLU A 109 9.47 -10.23 -11.06
C GLU A 109 8.69 -10.33 -9.76
N ARG A 110 9.26 -9.84 -8.66
CA ARG A 110 8.62 -9.78 -7.35
C ARG A 110 7.32 -8.98 -7.40
N TYR A 111 7.36 -7.80 -7.99
CA TYR A 111 6.18 -6.95 -8.20
C TYR A 111 5.10 -7.66 -9.02
N GLN A 112 5.48 -8.26 -10.16
CA GLN A 112 4.55 -8.98 -11.03
C GLN A 112 3.89 -10.18 -10.33
N ASN A 113 4.67 -10.94 -9.55
CA ASN A 113 4.14 -12.04 -8.74
C ASN A 113 3.10 -11.54 -7.74
N ILE A 114 3.35 -10.44 -7.04
CA ILE A 114 2.38 -9.86 -6.10
C ILE A 114 1.13 -9.37 -6.83
N ILE A 115 1.28 -8.64 -7.94
CA ILE A 115 0.16 -8.10 -8.73
C ILE A 115 -0.76 -9.23 -9.24
N SER A 116 -0.18 -10.35 -9.68
CA SER A 116 -0.96 -11.49 -10.18
C SER A 116 -1.80 -12.18 -9.09
N ARG A 117 -1.39 -12.06 -7.83
CA ARG A 117 -2.02 -12.69 -6.66
C ARG A 117 -2.86 -11.71 -5.83
N ALA A 118 -2.78 -10.41 -6.09
CA ALA A 118 -3.58 -9.41 -5.42
C ALA A 118 -5.08 -9.60 -5.72
N ASP A 119 -5.93 -9.41 -4.71
CA ASP A 119 -7.39 -9.53 -4.87
C ASP A 119 -7.95 -8.44 -5.77
N ARG A 120 -7.27 -7.29 -5.78
CA ARG A 120 -7.61 -6.17 -6.67
C ARG A 120 -6.37 -5.34 -6.99
N VAL A 121 -6.34 -4.83 -8.21
CA VAL A 121 -5.34 -3.86 -8.66
C VAL A 121 -6.07 -2.62 -9.16
N ILE A 122 -5.76 -1.47 -8.58
CA ILE A 122 -6.29 -0.17 -8.97
C ILE A 122 -5.14 0.67 -9.53
N VAL A 123 -5.20 1.00 -10.81
CA VAL A 123 -4.23 1.88 -11.49
C VAL A 123 -4.82 3.29 -11.54
N LEU A 124 -4.15 4.24 -10.89
CA LEU A 124 -4.65 5.61 -10.73
C LEU A 124 -4.39 6.51 -11.94
N SER A 125 -3.42 6.14 -12.79
CA SER A 125 -3.09 6.89 -14.00
C SER A 125 -2.47 5.98 -15.06
N GLU A 126 -2.65 6.29 -16.33
CA GLU A 126 -1.94 5.61 -17.41
C GLU A 126 -0.46 6.00 -17.44
N HIS A 127 -0.15 7.27 -17.17
CA HIS A 127 1.18 7.83 -17.29
C HIS A 127 1.67 8.44 -15.97
N TYR A 128 3.00 8.52 -15.86
CA TYR A 128 3.64 9.26 -14.79
C TYR A 128 3.33 10.76 -14.91
N PHE A 129 3.05 11.41 -13.78
CA PHE A 129 3.03 12.86 -13.65
C PHE A 129 3.58 13.26 -12.26
N LYS A 130 4.09 14.49 -12.16
CA LYS A 130 4.63 15.00 -10.89
C LYS A 130 3.56 14.97 -9.80
N GLY A 131 3.83 14.27 -8.71
CA GLY A 131 2.90 14.11 -7.59
C GLY A 131 2.04 12.84 -7.62
N CYS A 132 2.09 12.02 -8.69
CA CYS A 132 1.29 10.79 -8.78
C CYS A 132 1.53 9.81 -7.62
N LEU A 133 2.76 9.76 -7.08
CA LEU A 133 3.08 8.92 -5.94
C LEU A 133 2.42 9.41 -4.65
N LEU A 134 2.35 10.72 -4.44
CA LEU A 134 1.67 11.32 -3.29
C LEU A 134 0.15 11.19 -3.43
N ARG A 135 -0.40 11.37 -4.64
CA ARG A 135 -1.81 11.10 -4.92
C ARG A 135 -2.19 9.66 -4.58
N ARG A 136 -1.34 8.67 -4.91
CA ARG A 136 -1.54 7.28 -4.53
C ARG A 136 -1.61 7.13 -3.01
N ASN A 137 -0.69 7.77 -2.28
CA ASN A 137 -0.67 7.71 -0.83
C ASN A 137 -1.94 8.32 -0.23
N ASP A 138 -2.36 9.49 -0.72
CA ASP A 138 -3.62 10.13 -0.29
C ASP A 138 -4.84 9.22 -0.55
N PHE A 139 -4.90 8.58 -1.72
CA PHE A 139 -5.95 7.61 -2.04
C PHE A 139 -6.03 6.49 -1.00
N MET A 140 -4.89 5.89 -0.63
CA MET A 140 -4.87 4.82 0.38
C MET A 140 -5.36 5.32 1.75
N LEU A 141 -4.93 6.52 2.18
CA LEU A 141 -5.36 7.11 3.45
C LEU A 141 -6.85 7.46 3.47
N GLU A 142 -7.43 7.84 2.34
CA GLU A 142 -8.87 8.12 2.23
C GLU A 142 -9.73 6.88 2.43
N HIS A 143 -9.19 5.70 2.09
CA HIS A 143 -9.88 4.42 2.14
C HIS A 143 -9.47 3.52 3.32
N SER A 144 -8.71 4.05 4.28
CA SER A 144 -8.21 3.29 5.43
C SER A 144 -8.57 3.95 6.75
N CYS A 145 -8.73 3.15 7.81
CA CYS A 145 -8.92 3.64 9.17
C CYS A 145 -7.62 3.77 9.95
N GLY A 146 -6.50 3.28 9.42
CA GLY A 146 -5.19 3.35 10.05
C GLY A 146 -4.07 2.98 9.08
N VAL A 147 -2.84 3.05 9.57
CA VAL A 147 -1.62 2.83 8.80
C VAL A 147 -0.66 1.91 9.55
N ILE A 148 -0.10 0.93 8.85
CA ILE A 148 1.09 0.21 9.29
C ILE A 148 2.29 0.81 8.55
N ALA A 149 3.21 1.41 9.28
CA ALA A 149 4.33 2.15 8.74
C ALA A 149 5.67 1.50 9.06
N CYS A 150 6.67 1.71 8.20
CA CYS A 150 8.07 1.53 8.52
C CYS A 150 8.78 2.87 8.28
N TYR A 151 8.80 3.71 9.32
CA TYR A 151 9.22 5.10 9.25
C TYR A 151 10.33 5.39 10.27
N ASP A 152 11.49 5.83 9.78
CA ASP A 152 12.71 6.09 10.56
C ASP A 152 12.74 7.46 11.26
N GLY A 153 11.66 8.21 11.22
CA GLY A 153 11.53 9.52 11.87
C GLY A 153 12.10 10.71 11.07
N LYS A 154 12.73 10.49 9.92
CA LYS A 154 13.29 11.58 9.14
C LYS A 154 12.22 12.47 8.52
N PRO A 155 12.33 13.81 8.61
CA PRO A 155 11.25 14.73 8.23
C PRO A 155 11.19 15.01 6.72
N TYR A 156 11.40 14.00 5.87
CA TYR A 156 11.33 14.11 4.41
C TYR A 156 10.94 12.80 3.73
N GLY A 157 10.55 12.88 2.45
CA GLY A 157 10.20 11.74 1.63
C GLY A 157 8.74 11.31 1.72
N GLY A 158 8.39 10.30 0.94
CA GLY A 158 7.01 9.82 0.79
C GLY A 158 6.43 9.22 2.06
N THR A 159 7.25 8.51 2.85
CA THR A 159 6.82 7.90 4.13
C THR A 159 6.49 8.97 5.17
N PHE A 160 7.36 9.99 5.31
CA PHE A 160 7.08 11.16 6.14
C PHE A 160 5.79 11.87 5.74
N TYR A 161 5.62 12.15 4.45
CA TYR A 161 4.40 12.77 3.93
C TYR A 161 3.16 11.97 4.34
N THR A 162 3.18 10.66 4.12
CA THR A 162 2.05 9.78 4.40
C THR A 162 1.73 9.72 5.90
N CYS A 163 2.74 9.54 6.76
CA CYS A 163 2.55 9.52 8.21
C CYS A 163 2.00 10.87 8.71
N ARG A 164 2.55 11.99 8.25
CA ARG A 164 2.06 13.32 8.61
C ARG A 164 0.60 13.55 8.17
N ARG A 165 0.24 13.08 6.97
CA ARG A 165 -1.15 13.16 6.46
C ARG A 165 -2.09 12.26 7.25
N ALA A 166 -1.65 11.05 7.62
CA ALA A 166 -2.41 10.14 8.46
C ALA A 166 -2.75 10.77 9.82
N VAL A 167 -1.75 11.35 10.50
CA VAL A 167 -1.96 12.08 11.76
C VAL A 167 -2.98 13.22 11.60
N LYS A 168 -2.85 14.04 10.54
CA LYS A 168 -3.81 15.13 10.26
C LYS A 168 -5.23 14.64 10.00
N LYS A 169 -5.40 13.42 9.52
CA LYS A 169 -6.70 12.77 9.29
C LYS A 169 -7.22 12.02 10.54
N GLY A 170 -6.48 12.02 11.64
CA GLY A 170 -6.84 11.28 12.86
C GLY A 170 -6.74 9.77 12.70
N LEU A 171 -5.91 9.27 11.79
CA LEU A 171 -5.67 7.85 11.59
C LEU A 171 -4.59 7.35 12.54
N ASP A 172 -4.81 6.18 13.15
CA ASP A 172 -3.81 5.51 13.96
C ASP A 172 -2.64 5.00 13.10
N ILE A 173 -1.43 5.08 13.65
CA ILE A 173 -0.21 4.60 12.99
C ILE A 173 0.47 3.58 13.89
N VAL A 174 0.67 2.38 13.37
CA VAL A 174 1.54 1.36 13.95
C VAL A 174 2.88 1.44 13.22
N ASN A 175 3.92 1.98 13.88
CA ASN A 175 5.26 2.09 13.29
C ASN A 175 6.12 0.89 13.67
N LEU A 176 6.67 0.22 12.66
CA LEU A 176 7.48 -1.00 12.81
C LEU A 176 9.00 -0.74 12.71
N TYR A 177 9.41 0.52 12.60
CA TYR A 177 10.83 0.87 12.48
C TYR A 177 11.58 0.75 13.79
#